data_e6c532f6f315bbf1c1cfb42253c42014
#
_entry.id   e6c532f6f315bbf1c1cfb42253c42014
#
_cell.length_a   1.000
_cell.length_b   1.000
_cell.length_c   1.000
_cell.angle_alpha   90.00
_cell.angle_beta   90.00
_cell.angle_gamma   90.00
#
_symmetry.space_group_name_H-M   'P 1'
#
loop_
_entity.id
_entity.type
_entity.pdbx_description
1 polymer ?
#
loop_
_entity_poly.entity_id
_entity_poly.type
_entity_poly.pdbx_seq_one_letter_code
_entity_poly.pdbx_strand_id
1 'polypeptide(L)'
;MYLTTLEPREQGRTSQRCEILGGGFKQAAKEGGSVAAKRSERKRQWGAKAFTIVLFMAAGAAGGYLIGYAMSGGAGDPLGTVAWLVAAVALLIVACILQVLVHEAGHLVLGLATGYRFRSFRVGSLMLVEQDGRLRLKRLSIQGTGGQCLMGPPDLVAGRIPYRLYNLGGVLANTLVSLAAAVLAFALPQRLATIFFAFLALVGLVFALTNGLPLTVGGVNND
;
A
#
# COMPACT_ATOMS: atom_id res chain seq x y z
N MET A 1 62.34 52.14 24.03
CA MET A 1 60.97 52.22 23.60
C MET A 1 60.91 51.68 22.18
N TYR A 2 60.78 50.35 22.05
CA TYR A 2 60.68 49.65 20.73
C TYR A 2 59.33 49.08 20.57
N LEU A 3 58.51 49.64 19.68
CA LEU A 3 57.28 49.09 19.18
C LEU A 3 57.61 48.17 17.99
N THR A 4 57.57 46.87 18.19
CA THR A 4 57.65 45.86 17.13
C THR A 4 56.27 45.76 16.47
N THR A 5 56.19 46.31 15.26
CA THR A 5 55.07 46.11 14.36
C THR A 5 55.07 44.66 13.85
N LEU A 6 54.11 43.86 14.26
CA LEU A 6 53.88 42.54 13.70
C LEU A 6 53.36 42.67 12.25
N GLU A 7 54.06 41.97 11.33
CA GLU A 7 53.75 42.01 9.89
C GLU A 7 52.33 41.46 9.54
N PRO A 8 51.65 42.07 8.56
CA PRO A 8 50.36 41.70 8.13
C PRO A 8 50.22 40.26 7.50
N ARG A 9 51.38 39.62 7.25
CA ARG A 9 51.46 38.32 6.58
C ARG A 9 51.03 37.12 7.46
N GLU A 10 51.11 37.21 8.76
CA GLU A 10 50.74 36.10 9.65
C GLU A 10 49.25 36.04 9.97
N GLN A 11 48.55 37.19 9.98
CA GLN A 11 47.10 37.21 10.20
C GLN A 11 46.30 36.59 9.04
N GLY A 12 46.78 36.68 7.81
CA GLY A 12 46.18 36.05 6.64
C GLY A 12 46.25 34.51 6.64
N ARG A 13 47.37 33.97 7.16
CA ARG A 13 47.55 32.49 7.22
C ARG A 13 46.74 31.80 8.29
N THR A 14 46.52 32.42 9.43
CA THR A 14 45.68 31.88 10.52
C THR A 14 44.20 31.93 10.15
N SER A 15 43.74 32.99 9.49
CA SER A 15 42.34 33.09 9.01
C SER A 15 42.03 32.04 7.94
N GLN A 16 42.89 31.87 6.94
CA GLN A 16 42.73 30.86 5.91
C GLN A 16 42.75 29.41 6.47
N ARG A 17 43.60 29.16 7.47
CA ARG A 17 43.67 27.84 8.11
C ARG A 17 42.45 27.53 8.94
N CYS A 18 41.80 28.49 9.59
CA CYS A 18 40.53 28.32 10.29
C CYS A 18 39.35 28.10 9.33
N GLU A 19 39.33 28.77 8.18
CA GLU A 19 38.28 28.54 7.17
C GLU A 19 38.39 27.15 6.51
N ILE A 20 39.62 26.70 6.20
CA ILE A 20 39.83 25.34 5.64
C ILE A 20 39.46 24.26 6.64
N LEU A 21 39.78 24.40 7.91
CA LEU A 21 39.42 23.46 8.97
C LEU A 21 37.91 23.49 9.26
N GLY A 22 37.28 24.66 9.27
CA GLY A 22 35.84 24.83 9.46
C GLY A 22 35.02 24.29 8.28
N GLY A 23 35.53 24.45 7.05
CA GLY A 23 34.93 23.88 5.83
C GLY A 23 34.97 22.35 5.83
N GLY A 24 36.13 21.77 6.18
CA GLY A 24 36.27 20.29 6.27
C GLY A 24 35.38 19.66 7.34
N PHE A 25 35.23 20.33 8.50
CA PHE A 25 34.34 19.81 9.57
C PHE A 25 32.85 19.87 9.18
N LYS A 26 32.43 20.94 8.50
CA LYS A 26 31.04 21.05 7.97
C LYS A 26 30.77 20.04 6.87
N GLN A 27 31.76 19.76 6.02
CA GLN A 27 31.63 18.78 4.94
C GLN A 27 31.60 17.35 5.49
N ALA A 28 32.45 16.99 6.44
CA ALA A 28 32.47 15.71 7.14
C ALA A 28 31.16 15.45 7.93
N ALA A 29 30.59 16.47 8.58
CA ALA A 29 29.30 16.39 9.26
C ALA A 29 28.15 16.19 8.28
N LYS A 30 28.19 16.82 7.10
CA LYS A 30 27.18 16.66 6.04
C LYS A 30 27.27 15.27 5.39
N GLU A 31 28.47 14.77 5.17
CA GLU A 31 28.71 13.41 4.65
C GLU A 31 28.31 12.34 5.67
N GLY A 32 28.66 12.49 6.94
CA GLY A 32 28.25 11.62 8.03
C GLY A 32 26.72 11.56 8.19
N GLY A 33 26.04 12.71 8.11
CA GLY A 33 24.57 12.80 8.10
C GLY A 33 23.95 12.09 6.90
N SER A 34 24.53 12.23 5.71
CA SER A 34 24.09 11.56 4.49
C SER A 34 24.24 10.03 4.58
N VAL A 35 25.36 9.53 5.11
CA VAL A 35 25.62 8.10 5.28
C VAL A 35 24.68 7.50 6.33
N ALA A 36 24.43 8.19 7.44
CA ALA A 36 23.50 7.74 8.47
C ALA A 36 22.05 7.70 7.93
N ALA A 37 21.62 8.70 7.15
CA ALA A 37 20.33 8.73 6.50
C ALA A 37 20.15 7.55 5.52
N LYS A 38 21.13 7.32 4.64
CA LYS A 38 21.12 6.18 3.71
C LYS A 38 21.08 4.84 4.43
N ARG A 39 21.77 4.69 5.56
CA ARG A 39 21.76 3.48 6.37
C ARG A 39 20.38 3.25 7.03
N SER A 40 19.74 4.31 7.51
CA SER A 40 18.40 4.23 8.10
C SER A 40 17.34 3.88 7.05
N GLU A 41 17.40 4.49 5.87
CA GLU A 41 16.53 4.17 4.73
C GLU A 41 16.70 2.70 4.29
N ARG A 42 17.94 2.22 4.18
CA ARG A 42 18.21 0.83 3.84
C ARG A 42 17.63 -0.14 4.88
N LYS A 43 17.76 0.15 6.18
CA LYS A 43 17.15 -0.66 7.24
C LYS A 43 15.63 -0.68 7.13
N ARG A 44 15.00 0.47 6.87
CA ARG A 44 13.55 0.58 6.69
C ARG A 44 13.06 -0.23 5.48
N GLN A 45 13.78 -0.15 4.35
CA GLN A 45 13.47 -0.94 3.16
C GLN A 45 13.62 -2.45 3.38
N TRP A 46 14.66 -2.88 4.12
CA TRP A 46 14.82 -4.29 4.48
C TRP A 46 13.71 -4.77 5.42
N GLY A 47 13.32 -3.97 6.39
CA GLY A 47 12.18 -4.28 7.27
C GLY A 47 10.87 -4.42 6.49
N ALA A 48 10.60 -3.49 5.56
CA ALA A 48 9.42 -3.55 4.70
C ALA A 48 9.41 -4.80 3.80
N LYS A 49 10.55 -5.14 3.18
CA LYS A 49 10.67 -6.37 2.37
C LYS A 49 10.47 -7.63 3.20
N ALA A 50 11.10 -7.72 4.38
CA ALA A 50 10.95 -8.85 5.28
C ALA A 50 9.48 -9.00 5.73
N PHE A 51 8.82 -7.90 6.12
CA PHE A 51 7.40 -7.90 6.47
C PHE A 51 6.54 -8.41 5.31
N THR A 52 6.76 -7.89 4.09
CA THR A 52 6.02 -8.32 2.90
C THR A 52 6.19 -9.82 2.64
N ILE A 53 7.42 -10.33 2.73
CA ILE A 53 7.70 -11.77 2.54
C ILE A 53 6.96 -12.60 3.60
N VAL A 54 7.06 -12.24 4.88
CA VAL A 54 6.39 -12.95 5.97
C VAL A 54 4.87 -12.90 5.80
N LEU A 55 4.31 -11.74 5.43
CA LEU A 55 2.88 -11.57 5.17
C LEU A 55 2.41 -12.50 4.05
N PHE A 56 3.10 -12.52 2.91
CA PHE A 56 2.71 -13.39 1.79
C PHE A 56 2.93 -14.88 2.09
N MET A 57 3.95 -15.24 2.87
CA MET A 57 4.11 -16.62 3.35
C MET A 57 2.97 -17.05 4.27
N ALA A 58 2.59 -16.20 5.23
CA ALA A 58 1.47 -16.48 6.12
C ALA A 58 0.13 -16.55 5.37
N ALA A 59 -0.10 -15.62 4.44
CA ALA A 59 -1.29 -15.62 3.59
C ALA A 59 -1.33 -16.86 2.67
N GLY A 60 -0.19 -17.25 2.11
CA GLY A 60 -0.06 -18.47 1.30
C GLY A 60 -0.34 -19.74 2.12
N ALA A 61 0.18 -19.83 3.35
CA ALA A 61 -0.09 -20.95 4.24
C ALA A 61 -1.58 -21.03 4.62
N ALA A 62 -2.19 -19.89 4.98
CA ALA A 62 -3.61 -19.82 5.29
C ALA A 62 -4.49 -20.17 4.08
N GLY A 63 -4.16 -19.62 2.90
CA GLY A 63 -4.85 -19.94 1.64
C GLY A 63 -4.72 -21.41 1.26
N GLY A 64 -3.52 -21.99 1.40
CA GLY A 64 -3.26 -23.41 1.19
C GLY A 64 -4.07 -24.30 2.14
N TYR A 65 -4.15 -23.91 3.42
CA TYR A 65 -5.01 -24.60 4.39
C TYR A 65 -6.49 -24.56 3.96
N LEU A 66 -7.00 -23.42 3.52
CA LEU A 66 -8.40 -23.29 3.05
C LEU A 66 -8.66 -24.13 1.81
N ILE A 67 -7.73 -24.21 0.88
CA ILE A 67 -7.82 -25.08 -0.30
C ILE A 67 -7.83 -26.56 0.14
N GLY A 68 -6.94 -26.96 1.03
CA GLY A 68 -6.89 -28.32 1.59
C GLY A 68 -8.22 -28.68 2.32
N TYR A 69 -8.75 -27.73 3.10
CA TYR A 69 -10.06 -27.89 3.73
C TYR A 69 -11.18 -28.04 2.70
N ALA A 70 -11.16 -27.28 1.60
CA ALA A 70 -12.11 -27.44 0.52
C ALA A 70 -12.03 -28.84 -0.09
N MET A 71 -10.82 -29.30 -0.45
CA MET A 71 -10.60 -30.60 -1.07
C MET A 71 -11.04 -31.78 -0.19
N SER A 72 -10.97 -31.65 1.14
CA SER A 72 -11.47 -32.67 2.06
C SER A 72 -12.97 -32.96 1.93
N GLY A 73 -13.74 -32.07 1.29
CA GLY A 73 -15.14 -32.30 0.94
C GLY A 73 -15.36 -33.39 -0.09
N GLY A 74 -14.37 -33.68 -0.93
CA GLY A 74 -14.37 -34.76 -1.92
C GLY A 74 -13.49 -35.95 -1.56
N ALA A 75 -13.06 -36.06 -0.29
CA ALA A 75 -12.16 -37.13 0.14
C ALA A 75 -12.74 -38.52 -0.13
N GLY A 76 -11.96 -39.35 -0.81
CA GLY A 76 -12.41 -40.71 -1.25
C GLY A 76 -12.98 -40.77 -2.68
N ASP A 77 -13.25 -39.62 -3.29
CA ASP A 77 -13.65 -39.50 -4.70
C ASP A 77 -12.70 -38.53 -5.44
N PRO A 78 -11.89 -39.03 -6.38
CA PRO A 78 -10.96 -38.20 -7.14
C PRO A 78 -11.67 -37.06 -7.91
N LEU A 79 -12.81 -37.33 -8.51
CA LEU A 79 -13.58 -36.36 -9.28
C LEU A 79 -14.18 -35.28 -8.36
N GLY A 80 -14.73 -35.69 -7.22
CA GLY A 80 -15.23 -34.78 -6.18
C GLY A 80 -14.09 -33.88 -5.62
N THR A 81 -12.90 -34.43 -5.40
CA THR A 81 -11.73 -33.65 -4.95
C THR A 81 -11.33 -32.58 -5.97
N VAL A 82 -11.29 -32.90 -7.26
CA VAL A 82 -11.01 -31.93 -8.33
C VAL A 82 -12.11 -30.87 -8.40
N ALA A 83 -13.37 -31.24 -8.30
CA ALA A 83 -14.49 -30.30 -8.31
C ALA A 83 -14.39 -29.28 -7.15
N TRP A 84 -14.05 -29.73 -5.95
CA TRP A 84 -13.84 -28.86 -4.79
C TRP A 84 -12.63 -27.93 -4.95
N LEU A 85 -11.51 -28.41 -5.57
CA LEU A 85 -10.37 -27.58 -5.90
C LEU A 85 -10.76 -26.46 -6.86
N VAL A 86 -11.46 -26.80 -7.95
CA VAL A 86 -11.93 -25.82 -8.94
C VAL A 86 -12.84 -24.78 -8.29
N ALA A 87 -13.79 -25.23 -7.44
CA ALA A 87 -14.66 -24.33 -6.69
C ALA A 87 -13.87 -23.39 -5.78
N ALA A 88 -12.89 -23.89 -5.01
CA ALA A 88 -12.07 -23.09 -4.13
C ALA A 88 -11.27 -22.03 -4.90
N VAL A 89 -10.67 -22.39 -6.03
CA VAL A 89 -9.92 -21.44 -6.88
C VAL A 89 -10.87 -20.39 -7.45
N ALA A 90 -12.04 -20.77 -7.92
CA ALA A 90 -13.06 -19.83 -8.42
C ALA A 90 -13.50 -18.84 -7.31
N LEU A 91 -13.77 -19.33 -6.10
CA LEU A 91 -14.13 -18.51 -4.95
C LEU A 91 -13.00 -17.54 -4.54
N LEU A 92 -11.76 -17.99 -4.59
CA LEU A 92 -10.59 -17.13 -4.33
C LEU A 92 -10.51 -15.99 -5.36
N ILE A 93 -10.68 -16.31 -6.66
CA ILE A 93 -10.68 -15.29 -7.73
C ILE A 93 -11.78 -14.26 -7.50
N VAL A 94 -13.01 -14.72 -7.18
CA VAL A 94 -14.14 -13.84 -6.87
C VAL A 94 -13.83 -12.97 -5.65
N ALA A 95 -13.26 -13.54 -4.59
CA ALA A 95 -12.84 -12.80 -3.40
C ALA A 95 -11.81 -11.72 -3.73
N CYS A 96 -10.80 -12.00 -4.58
CA CYS A 96 -9.84 -11.02 -5.04
C CYS A 96 -10.50 -9.86 -5.80
N ILE A 97 -11.39 -10.16 -6.74
CA ILE A 97 -12.10 -9.13 -7.52
C ILE A 97 -12.97 -8.26 -6.60
N LEU A 98 -13.70 -8.87 -5.68
CA LEU A 98 -14.53 -8.15 -4.72
C LEU A 98 -13.72 -7.28 -3.78
N GLN A 99 -12.56 -7.72 -3.32
CA GLN A 99 -11.70 -6.92 -2.45
C GLN A 99 -11.07 -5.74 -3.19
N VAL A 100 -10.74 -5.86 -4.47
CA VAL A 100 -10.35 -4.71 -5.30
C VAL A 100 -11.52 -3.74 -5.43
N LEU A 101 -12.72 -4.21 -5.73
CA LEU A 101 -13.92 -3.38 -5.84
C LEU A 101 -14.20 -2.63 -4.52
N VAL A 102 -14.13 -3.32 -3.38
CA VAL A 102 -14.32 -2.76 -2.04
C VAL A 102 -13.27 -1.69 -1.75
N HIS A 103 -12.02 -1.95 -2.10
CA HIS A 103 -10.90 -1.00 -1.91
C HIS A 103 -11.16 0.32 -2.65
N GLU A 104 -11.41 0.23 -3.95
CA GLU A 104 -11.66 1.40 -4.77
C GLU A 104 -12.96 2.13 -4.37
N ALA A 105 -14.00 1.38 -3.97
CA ALA A 105 -15.23 1.95 -3.44
C ALA A 105 -15.01 2.69 -2.12
N GLY A 106 -14.09 2.22 -1.28
CA GLY A 106 -13.69 2.92 -0.06
C GLY A 106 -13.10 4.30 -0.35
N HIS A 107 -12.19 4.40 -1.32
CA HIS A 107 -11.66 5.69 -1.79
C HIS A 107 -12.77 6.59 -2.35
N LEU A 108 -13.68 6.03 -3.14
CA LEU A 108 -14.80 6.77 -3.70
C LEU A 108 -15.71 7.35 -2.61
N VAL A 109 -16.15 6.52 -1.66
CA VAL A 109 -17.09 6.93 -0.59
C VAL A 109 -16.47 8.00 0.30
N LEU A 110 -15.25 7.77 0.82
CA LEU A 110 -14.59 8.73 1.70
C LEU A 110 -14.09 9.96 0.95
N GLY A 111 -13.74 9.83 -0.32
CA GLY A 111 -13.45 10.97 -1.18
C GLY A 111 -14.66 11.87 -1.37
N LEU A 112 -15.81 11.33 -1.74
CA LEU A 112 -17.07 12.11 -1.85
C LEU A 112 -17.44 12.75 -0.51
N ALA A 113 -17.31 12.02 0.60
CA ALA A 113 -17.60 12.55 1.95
C ALA A 113 -16.67 13.70 2.36
N THR A 114 -15.48 13.80 1.77
CA THR A 114 -14.50 14.88 2.03
C THR A 114 -14.47 15.95 0.93
N GLY A 115 -15.49 15.96 0.04
CA GLY A 115 -15.66 16.99 -0.97
C GLY A 115 -14.89 16.78 -2.27
N TYR A 116 -14.26 15.63 -2.45
CA TYR A 116 -13.64 15.29 -3.71
C TYR A 116 -14.69 15.07 -4.80
N ARG A 117 -14.34 15.38 -6.04
CA ARG A 117 -15.21 15.21 -7.22
C ARG A 117 -14.81 13.94 -7.96
N PHE A 118 -15.78 13.11 -8.30
CA PHE A 118 -15.55 11.90 -9.09
C PHE A 118 -14.92 12.24 -10.45
N ARG A 119 -13.94 11.44 -10.88
CA ARG A 119 -13.33 11.51 -12.21
C ARG A 119 -13.36 10.18 -12.92
N SER A 120 -12.87 9.13 -12.30
CA SER A 120 -12.95 7.78 -12.87
C SER A 120 -12.85 6.71 -11.79
N PHE A 121 -13.45 5.56 -12.07
CA PHE A 121 -13.44 4.37 -11.24
C PHE A 121 -13.17 3.16 -12.13
N ARG A 122 -12.15 2.39 -11.83
CA ARG A 122 -11.73 1.25 -12.63
C ARG A 122 -11.54 0.01 -11.76
N VAL A 123 -12.04 -1.14 -12.22
CA VAL A 123 -11.75 -2.46 -11.66
C VAL A 123 -11.40 -3.40 -12.81
N GLY A 124 -10.23 -3.99 -12.76
CA GLY A 124 -9.67 -4.74 -13.87
C GLY A 124 -9.53 -3.88 -15.14
N SER A 125 -10.20 -4.26 -16.20
CA SER A 125 -10.23 -3.53 -17.47
C SER A 125 -11.49 -2.65 -17.67
N LEU A 126 -12.46 -2.71 -16.76
CA LEU A 126 -13.68 -1.91 -16.83
C LEU A 126 -13.48 -0.59 -16.11
N MET A 127 -13.68 0.52 -16.80
CA MET A 127 -13.49 1.87 -16.31
C MET A 127 -14.75 2.71 -16.53
N LEU A 128 -15.30 3.26 -15.44
CA LEU A 128 -16.33 4.29 -15.48
C LEU A 128 -15.61 5.64 -15.40
N VAL A 129 -15.86 6.54 -16.36
CA VAL A 129 -15.22 7.86 -16.42
C VAL A 129 -16.27 8.95 -16.59
N GLU A 130 -16.10 10.07 -15.89
CA GLU A 130 -16.85 11.29 -16.11
C GLU A 130 -16.26 12.03 -17.31
N GLN A 131 -17.07 12.28 -18.33
CA GLN A 131 -16.70 13.05 -19.51
C GLN A 131 -17.88 13.95 -19.91
N ASP A 132 -17.64 15.24 -19.98
CA ASP A 132 -18.65 16.26 -20.32
C ASP A 132 -19.92 16.17 -19.44
N GLY A 133 -19.75 15.94 -18.13
CA GLY A 133 -20.84 15.81 -17.17
C GLY A 133 -21.65 14.51 -17.28
N ARG A 134 -21.19 13.53 -18.08
CA ARG A 134 -21.82 12.22 -18.27
C ARG A 134 -20.88 11.08 -17.89
N LEU A 135 -21.45 10.03 -17.30
CA LEU A 135 -20.70 8.81 -17.03
C LEU A 135 -20.63 7.94 -18.28
N ARG A 136 -19.43 7.53 -18.66
CA ARG A 136 -19.17 6.65 -19.80
C ARG A 136 -18.39 5.43 -19.36
N LEU A 137 -18.81 4.25 -19.80
CA LEU A 137 -18.08 3.02 -19.60
C LEU A 137 -17.04 2.86 -20.72
N LYS A 138 -15.77 2.67 -20.31
CA LYS A 138 -14.64 2.44 -21.21
C LYS A 138 -13.88 1.17 -20.79
N ARG A 139 -13.07 0.63 -21.67
CA ARG A 139 -12.10 -0.42 -21.34
C ARG A 139 -10.69 0.17 -21.33
N LEU A 140 -10.02 0.02 -20.20
CA LEU A 140 -8.63 0.44 -20.02
C LEU A 140 -7.94 -0.56 -19.10
N SER A 141 -6.91 -1.24 -19.59
CA SER A 141 -6.08 -2.12 -18.80
C SER A 141 -4.76 -1.43 -18.50
N ILE A 142 -4.40 -1.35 -17.21
CA ILE A 142 -3.11 -0.82 -16.75
C ILE A 142 -2.40 -1.97 -16.05
N GLN A 143 -1.23 -2.34 -16.56
CA GLN A 143 -0.43 -3.41 -15.97
C GLN A 143 0.01 -3.05 -14.55
N GLY A 144 -0.04 -4.04 -13.65
CA GLY A 144 0.40 -3.89 -12.27
C GLY A 144 -0.64 -3.29 -11.31
N THR A 145 -1.86 -2.92 -11.79
CA THR A 145 -2.92 -2.38 -10.92
C THR A 145 -4.24 -3.12 -11.11
N GLY A 146 -4.81 -3.64 -10.02
CA GLY A 146 -6.12 -4.31 -10.02
C GLY A 146 -7.30 -3.37 -10.16
N GLY A 147 -7.19 -2.15 -9.63
CA GLY A 147 -8.19 -1.10 -9.64
C GLY A 147 -7.59 0.29 -9.65
N GLN A 148 -8.44 1.31 -9.72
CA GLN A 148 -8.07 2.71 -9.55
C GLN A 148 -9.31 3.58 -9.35
N CYS A 149 -9.33 4.37 -8.27
CA CYS A 149 -10.31 5.43 -8.07
C CYS A 149 -9.63 6.80 -8.19
N LEU A 150 -9.90 7.53 -9.25
CA LEU A 150 -9.38 8.88 -9.48
C LEU A 150 -10.44 9.91 -9.14
N MET A 151 -10.06 10.86 -8.28
CA MET A 151 -10.95 11.93 -7.85
C MET A 151 -10.24 13.28 -7.93
N GLY A 152 -10.98 14.31 -8.31
CA GLY A 152 -10.49 15.68 -8.28
C GLY A 152 -10.52 16.21 -6.84
N PRO A 153 -9.42 16.82 -6.34
CA PRO A 153 -9.38 17.34 -4.98
C PRO A 153 -10.40 18.48 -4.79
N PRO A 154 -10.92 18.67 -3.56
CA PRO A 154 -11.73 19.82 -3.21
C PRO A 154 -10.90 21.10 -3.15
N ASP A 155 -11.55 22.22 -2.98
CA ASP A 155 -10.89 23.49 -2.70
C ASP A 155 -10.09 23.42 -1.41
N LEU A 156 -9.04 24.26 -1.31
CA LEU A 156 -8.16 24.28 -0.15
C LEU A 156 -8.90 24.68 1.13
N VAL A 157 -8.86 23.83 2.15
CA VAL A 157 -9.35 24.15 3.50
C VAL A 157 -8.14 24.59 4.34
N ALA A 158 -8.13 25.84 4.78
CA ALA A 158 -7.01 26.46 5.50
C ALA A 158 -5.65 26.26 4.78
N GLY A 159 -5.64 26.35 3.45
CA GLY A 159 -4.45 26.18 2.62
C GLY A 159 -3.98 24.72 2.46
N ARG A 160 -4.79 23.74 2.84
CA ARG A 160 -4.45 22.31 2.76
C ARG A 160 -5.57 21.50 2.09
N ILE A 161 -5.19 20.44 1.36
CA ILE A 161 -6.14 19.47 0.81
C ILE A 161 -6.39 18.37 1.86
N PRO A 162 -7.65 18.03 2.19
CA PRO A 162 -7.98 16.99 3.18
C PRO A 162 -7.81 15.58 2.58
N TYR A 163 -6.57 15.15 2.32
CA TYR A 163 -6.27 13.89 1.62
C TYR A 163 -6.34 12.63 2.51
N ARG A 164 -6.24 12.77 3.85
CA ARG A 164 -6.07 11.62 4.76
C ARG A 164 -7.20 10.60 4.69
N LEU A 165 -8.45 11.06 4.76
CA LEU A 165 -9.61 10.17 4.71
C LEU A 165 -9.79 9.54 3.33
N TYR A 166 -9.52 10.31 2.26
CA TYR A 166 -9.52 9.77 0.91
C TYR A 166 -8.50 8.63 0.76
N ASN A 167 -7.24 8.84 1.15
CA ASN A 167 -6.20 7.82 1.05
C ASN A 167 -6.46 6.59 1.94
N LEU A 168 -7.02 6.78 3.13
CA LEU A 168 -7.36 5.67 4.01
C LEU A 168 -8.63 4.91 3.59
N GLY A 169 -9.39 5.42 2.60
CA GLY A 169 -10.67 4.87 2.20
C GLY A 169 -10.63 3.40 1.85
N GLY A 170 -9.70 3.01 0.99
CA GLY A 170 -9.54 1.61 0.58
C GLY A 170 -9.14 0.69 1.74
N VAL A 171 -8.20 1.13 2.56
CA VAL A 171 -7.72 0.35 3.73
C VAL A 171 -8.84 0.13 4.74
N LEU A 172 -9.61 1.16 5.07
CA LEU A 172 -10.73 1.08 6.00
C LEU A 172 -11.84 0.16 5.46
N ALA A 173 -12.20 0.31 4.19
CA ALA A 173 -13.21 -0.52 3.56
C ALA A 173 -12.81 -2.01 3.56
N ASN A 174 -11.58 -2.33 3.14
CA ASN A 174 -11.07 -3.69 3.17
C ASN A 174 -11.03 -4.27 4.59
N THR A 175 -10.61 -3.49 5.58
CA THR A 175 -10.57 -3.91 6.98
C THR A 175 -11.97 -4.25 7.49
N LEU A 176 -12.95 -3.36 7.27
CA LEU A 176 -14.33 -3.57 7.72
C LEU A 176 -14.96 -4.79 7.06
N VAL A 177 -14.82 -4.93 5.74
CA VAL A 177 -15.35 -6.09 5.00
C VAL A 177 -14.65 -7.38 5.41
N SER A 178 -13.34 -7.35 5.68
CA SER A 178 -12.60 -8.53 6.16
C SER A 178 -13.08 -8.99 7.53
N LEU A 179 -13.33 -8.07 8.46
CA LEU A 179 -13.85 -8.38 9.78
C LEU A 179 -15.26 -8.98 9.68
N ALA A 180 -16.15 -8.38 8.89
CA ALA A 180 -17.50 -8.91 8.65
C ALA A 180 -17.44 -10.29 8.00
N ALA A 181 -16.58 -10.48 7.00
CA ALA A 181 -16.40 -11.76 6.33
C ALA A 181 -15.84 -12.83 7.28
N ALA A 182 -14.91 -12.49 8.17
CA ALA A 182 -14.42 -13.41 9.18
C ALA A 182 -15.53 -13.90 10.11
N VAL A 183 -16.38 -12.99 10.60
CA VAL A 183 -17.57 -13.37 11.41
C VAL A 183 -18.49 -14.30 10.64
N LEU A 184 -18.80 -14.01 9.36
CA LEU A 184 -19.65 -14.85 8.53
C LEU A 184 -19.04 -16.23 8.24
N ALA A 185 -17.71 -16.32 8.09
CA ALA A 185 -17.01 -17.58 7.90
C ALA A 185 -17.19 -18.53 9.09
N PHE A 186 -17.27 -17.98 10.32
CA PHE A 186 -17.52 -18.78 11.54
C PHE A 186 -19.00 -19.04 11.80
N ALA A 187 -19.89 -18.13 11.37
CA ALA A 187 -21.32 -18.22 11.66
C ALA A 187 -22.07 -19.13 10.70
N LEU A 188 -21.60 -19.28 9.47
CA LEU A 188 -22.32 -20.02 8.43
C LEU A 188 -21.89 -21.50 8.39
N PRO A 189 -22.84 -22.45 8.43
CA PRO A 189 -22.52 -23.88 8.45
C PRO A 189 -22.18 -24.45 7.06
N GLN A 190 -22.52 -23.74 5.99
CA GLN A 190 -22.31 -24.23 4.62
C GLN A 190 -20.85 -24.12 4.22
N ARG A 191 -20.21 -25.23 3.88
CA ARG A 191 -18.79 -25.30 3.54
C ARG A 191 -18.36 -24.29 2.47
N LEU A 192 -19.11 -24.14 1.37
CA LEU A 192 -18.79 -23.16 0.32
C LEU A 192 -18.84 -21.72 0.82
N ALA A 193 -19.84 -21.40 1.66
CA ALA A 193 -19.94 -20.07 2.26
C ALA A 193 -18.77 -19.81 3.21
N THR A 194 -18.43 -20.78 4.07
CA THR A 194 -17.26 -20.68 4.97
C THR A 194 -15.98 -20.43 4.18
N ILE A 195 -15.71 -21.19 3.12
CA ILE A 195 -14.52 -21.05 2.28
C ILE A 195 -14.51 -19.68 1.60
N PHE A 196 -15.63 -19.26 1.02
CA PHE A 196 -15.75 -17.96 0.36
C PHE A 196 -15.48 -16.80 1.31
N PHE A 197 -16.14 -16.76 2.46
CA PHE A 197 -15.96 -15.68 3.43
C PHE A 197 -14.58 -15.72 4.09
N ALA A 198 -13.98 -16.90 4.29
CA ALA A 198 -12.62 -17.01 4.76
C ALA A 198 -11.59 -16.46 3.75
N PHE A 199 -11.76 -16.75 2.44
CA PHE A 199 -10.95 -16.14 1.41
C PHE A 199 -11.17 -14.62 1.33
N LEU A 200 -12.42 -14.18 1.42
CA LEU A 200 -12.74 -12.75 1.40
C LEU A 200 -12.08 -12.01 2.57
N ALA A 201 -12.10 -12.59 3.78
CA ALA A 201 -11.43 -12.04 4.95
C ALA A 201 -9.91 -12.03 4.77
N LEU A 202 -9.31 -13.13 4.32
CA LEU A 202 -7.87 -13.26 4.14
C LEU A 202 -7.32 -12.28 3.11
N VAL A 203 -7.93 -12.22 1.93
CA VAL A 203 -7.51 -11.33 0.83
C VAL A 203 -7.65 -9.87 1.25
N GLY A 204 -8.76 -9.49 1.88
CA GLY A 204 -8.97 -8.12 2.30
C GLY A 204 -8.02 -7.69 3.42
N LEU A 205 -7.67 -8.59 4.36
CA LEU A 205 -6.63 -8.32 5.35
C LEU A 205 -5.27 -8.09 4.71
N VAL A 206 -4.89 -8.91 3.72
CA VAL A 206 -3.65 -8.72 2.96
C VAL A 206 -3.65 -7.37 2.25
N PHE A 207 -4.76 -6.99 1.60
CA PHE A 207 -4.88 -5.68 0.94
C PHE A 207 -4.82 -4.53 1.93
N ALA A 208 -5.51 -4.64 3.07
CA ALA A 208 -5.46 -3.61 4.11
C ALA A 208 -4.03 -3.41 4.65
N LEU A 209 -3.29 -4.49 4.89
CA LEU A 209 -1.92 -4.42 5.40
C LEU A 209 -0.92 -3.94 4.34
N THR A 210 -1.06 -4.37 3.08
CA THR A 210 -0.14 -3.93 2.02
C THR A 210 -0.34 -2.49 1.60
N ASN A 211 -1.58 -1.99 1.61
CA ASN A 211 -1.90 -0.61 1.24
C ASN A 211 -1.89 0.35 2.44
N GLY A 212 -2.16 -0.13 3.66
CA GLY A 212 -2.15 0.68 4.86
C GLY A 212 -0.77 0.96 5.46
N LEU A 213 0.25 0.19 5.06
CA LEU A 213 1.63 0.42 5.49
C LEU A 213 2.39 1.18 4.40
N PRO A 214 3.22 2.18 4.75
CA PRO A 214 4.01 2.95 3.78
C PRO A 214 5.13 2.06 3.21
N LEU A 215 4.78 1.19 2.29
CA LEU A 215 5.67 0.27 1.61
C LEU A 215 6.00 0.82 0.22
N THR A 216 7.26 0.69 -0.19
CA THR A 216 7.68 0.96 -1.56
C THR A 216 7.94 -0.36 -2.26
N VAL A 217 7.07 -0.74 -3.17
CA VAL A 217 7.19 -1.98 -3.95
C VAL A 217 7.50 -1.62 -5.40
N GLY A 218 8.63 -2.12 -5.93
CA GLY A 218 9.01 -1.84 -7.33
C GLY A 218 9.28 -0.37 -7.66
N GLY A 219 9.60 0.48 -6.65
CA GLY A 219 9.83 1.91 -6.85
C GLY A 219 8.56 2.77 -6.83
N VAL A 220 7.39 2.16 -6.64
CA VAL A 220 6.10 2.85 -6.49
C VAL A 220 5.69 2.80 -5.02
N ASN A 221 5.30 3.94 -4.48
CA ASN A 221 4.69 4.00 -3.15
C ASN A 221 3.24 3.52 -3.26
N ASN A 222 2.80 2.72 -2.29
CA ASN A 222 1.39 2.41 -2.09
C ASN A 222 0.65 3.62 -1.49
N ASP A 223 -0.65 3.53 -1.36
CA ASP A 223 -1.56 4.57 -0.85
C ASP A 223 -1.18 5.13 0.53
#